data_737a3941134ee52fd9049debf6b9273d
#
_entry.id   737a3941134ee52fd9049debf6b9273d
#
_cell.length_a   1.000
_cell.length_b   1.000
_cell.length_c   1.000
_cell.angle_alpha   90.00
_cell.angle_beta   90.00
_cell.angle_gamma   90.00
#
_symmetry.space_group_name_H-M   'P 1'
#
loop_
_entity.id
_entity.type
_entity.pdbx_description
1 polymer ?
#
loop_
_entity_poly.entity_id
_entity_poly.type
_entity_poly.pdbx_seq_one_letter_code
_entity_poly.pdbx_strand_id
1 'polypeptide(L)'
;MKYNKENFTSKINLLKEKVNSGETQKFNWRIEQLNKIDNLLNKYKFEIINALNLDLGKSKIEALAEILLVKEEISLVKRELRSWMRPKIVNTPIYLLPLSSKVIFEPIGCVLILGPYNYPLLYILKPLVNIFSAGNTAVIKPSEKCPNTSNLLIKLTDKYFSHDTLIAYEGDYKEAEKLTSENFDHIFFTGSSKTGKLIMKIAAKNLTPVTLELSGTNPVV
;
A
#
# COMPACT_ATOMS: atom_id res chain seq x y z
N MET A 1 17.68 -5.75 -12.66
CA MET A 1 17.04 -5.74 -13.99
C MET A 1 16.61 -4.33 -14.32
N LYS A 2 17.09 -3.71 -15.43
CA LYS A 2 16.56 -2.41 -15.89
C LYS A 2 15.17 -2.66 -16.47
N TYR A 3 14.14 -2.17 -15.77
CA TYR A 3 12.76 -2.30 -16.24
C TYR A 3 12.50 -1.35 -17.41
N ASN A 4 12.00 -1.88 -18.52
CA ASN A 4 11.64 -1.14 -19.72
C ASN A 4 10.22 -0.52 -19.54
N LYS A 5 9.95 0.67 -20.09
CA LYS A 5 8.68 1.39 -19.93
C LYS A 5 7.45 0.57 -20.35
N GLU A 6 7.58 -0.27 -21.38
CA GLU A 6 6.55 -1.21 -21.85
C GLU A 6 6.12 -2.24 -20.78
N ASN A 7 6.94 -2.39 -19.71
CA ASN A 7 6.70 -3.37 -18.65
C ASN A 7 5.86 -2.82 -17.49
N PHE A 8 5.77 -1.50 -17.26
CA PHE A 8 4.95 -0.95 -16.17
C PHE A 8 3.45 -1.09 -16.47
N THR A 9 3.02 -0.59 -17.61
CA THR A 9 1.61 -0.59 -18.01
C THR A 9 1.03 -2.00 -18.05
N SER A 10 1.75 -2.98 -18.64
CA SER A 10 1.28 -4.37 -18.69
C SER A 10 1.12 -5.01 -17.30
N LYS A 11 2.05 -4.72 -16.39
CA LYS A 11 1.99 -5.22 -15.01
C LYS A 11 0.89 -4.56 -14.18
N ILE A 12 0.67 -3.24 -14.36
CA ILE A 12 -0.44 -2.54 -13.72
C ILE A 12 -1.77 -3.08 -14.22
N ASN A 13 -1.90 -3.37 -15.52
CA ASN A 13 -3.10 -3.98 -16.07
C ASN A 13 -3.38 -5.36 -15.48
N LEU A 14 -2.36 -6.21 -15.32
CA LEU A 14 -2.49 -7.50 -14.65
C LEU A 14 -3.03 -7.36 -13.21
N LEU A 15 -2.52 -6.38 -12.45
CA LEU A 15 -3.01 -6.07 -11.11
C LEU A 15 -4.47 -5.59 -11.11
N LYS A 16 -4.87 -4.77 -12.08
CA LYS A 16 -6.26 -4.32 -12.26
C LYS A 16 -7.19 -5.45 -12.66
N GLU A 17 -6.76 -6.33 -13.58
CA GLU A 17 -7.52 -7.51 -13.98
C GLU A 17 -7.82 -8.42 -12.80
N LYS A 18 -6.87 -8.60 -11.86
CA LYS A 18 -7.09 -9.35 -10.62
C LYS A 18 -8.21 -8.76 -9.78
N VAL A 19 -8.29 -7.44 -9.65
CA VAL A 19 -9.38 -6.76 -8.92
C VAL A 19 -10.70 -6.94 -9.69
N ASN A 20 -10.69 -6.69 -10.99
CA ASN A 20 -11.87 -6.77 -11.85
C ASN A 20 -12.47 -8.19 -11.91
N SER A 21 -11.66 -9.23 -11.70
CA SER A 21 -12.14 -10.62 -11.61
C SER A 21 -13.05 -10.88 -10.39
N GLY A 22 -13.11 -9.95 -9.43
CA GLY A 22 -13.86 -10.13 -8.17
C GLY A 22 -13.19 -11.05 -7.15
N GLU A 23 -12.04 -11.64 -7.47
CA GLU A 23 -11.34 -12.54 -6.55
C GLU A 23 -10.90 -11.82 -5.27
N THR A 24 -10.41 -10.59 -5.38
CA THR A 24 -9.93 -9.76 -4.27
C THR A 24 -11.05 -9.28 -3.35
N GLN A 25 -12.30 -9.33 -3.80
CA GLN A 25 -13.48 -8.97 -3.00
C GLN A 25 -13.77 -10.03 -1.92
N LYS A 26 -13.26 -11.27 -2.08
CA LYS A 26 -13.51 -12.36 -1.13
C LYS A 26 -12.80 -12.11 0.20
N PHE A 27 -13.52 -12.33 1.31
CA PHE A 27 -12.97 -12.20 2.67
C PHE A 27 -11.69 -13.04 2.85
N ASN A 28 -11.71 -14.29 2.40
CA ASN A 28 -10.58 -15.21 2.57
C ASN A 28 -9.33 -14.73 1.82
N TRP A 29 -9.47 -14.16 0.62
CA TRP A 29 -8.35 -13.59 -0.12
C TRP A 29 -7.68 -12.47 0.69
N ARG A 30 -8.49 -11.54 1.25
CA ARG A 30 -7.98 -10.41 2.05
C ARG A 30 -7.23 -10.91 3.28
N ILE A 31 -7.80 -11.85 4.02
CA ILE A 31 -7.16 -12.46 5.19
C ILE A 31 -5.86 -13.18 4.82
N GLU A 32 -5.82 -13.86 3.68
CA GLU A 32 -4.60 -14.52 3.18
C GLU A 32 -3.46 -13.52 2.95
N GLN A 33 -3.73 -12.37 2.30
CA GLN A 33 -2.69 -11.36 2.08
C GLN A 33 -2.19 -10.77 3.41
N LEU A 34 -3.08 -10.50 4.37
CA LEU A 34 -2.70 -10.05 5.70
C LEU A 34 -1.85 -11.08 6.46
N ASN A 35 -2.18 -12.37 6.34
CA ASN A 35 -1.39 -13.44 6.91
C ASN A 35 0.01 -13.53 6.30
N LYS A 36 0.15 -13.29 4.98
CA LYS A 36 1.46 -13.24 4.31
C LYS A 36 2.33 -12.12 4.89
N ILE A 37 1.78 -10.91 5.10
CA ILE A 37 2.52 -9.81 5.74
C ILE A 37 2.92 -10.18 7.17
N ASP A 38 2.00 -10.71 7.97
CA ASP A 38 2.29 -11.09 9.36
C ASP A 38 3.39 -12.17 9.45
N ASN A 39 3.30 -13.19 8.60
CA ASN A 39 4.27 -14.28 8.53
C ASN A 39 5.67 -13.79 8.12
N LEU A 40 5.77 -12.89 7.13
CA LEU A 40 7.06 -12.34 6.74
C LEU A 40 7.69 -11.47 7.84
N LEU A 41 6.88 -10.66 8.56
CA LEU A 41 7.36 -9.86 9.69
C LEU A 41 7.88 -10.73 10.84
N ASN A 42 7.22 -11.86 11.12
CA ASN A 42 7.68 -12.80 12.13
C ASN A 42 8.98 -13.50 11.69
N LYS A 43 9.00 -14.02 10.47
CA LYS A 43 10.09 -14.87 9.96
C LYS A 43 11.37 -14.09 9.71
N TYR A 44 11.27 -12.85 9.19
CA TYR A 44 12.42 -12.01 8.82
C TYR A 44 12.66 -10.86 9.79
N LYS A 45 12.19 -11.01 11.02
CA LYS A 45 12.31 -9.99 12.07
C LYS A 45 13.75 -9.49 12.27
N PHE A 46 14.72 -10.40 12.32
CA PHE A 46 16.12 -10.06 12.54
C PHE A 46 16.74 -9.38 11.34
N GLU A 47 16.45 -9.84 10.14
CA GLU A 47 16.92 -9.24 8.89
C GLU A 47 16.34 -7.83 8.70
N ILE A 48 15.08 -7.63 9.06
CA ILE A 48 14.42 -6.31 9.03
C ILE A 48 15.11 -5.35 10.02
N ILE A 49 15.35 -5.78 11.26
CA ILE A 49 16.05 -4.98 12.28
C ILE A 49 17.44 -4.59 11.79
N ASN A 50 18.18 -5.56 11.22
CA ASN A 50 19.52 -5.30 10.69
C ASN A 50 19.50 -4.32 9.51
N ALA A 51 18.57 -4.47 8.58
CA ALA A 51 18.44 -3.56 7.42
C ALA A 51 18.13 -2.12 7.88
N LEU A 52 17.20 -1.94 8.82
CA LEU A 52 16.86 -0.64 9.39
C LEU A 52 18.04 0.00 10.17
N ASN A 53 18.82 -0.83 10.85
CA ASN A 53 20.03 -0.35 11.52
C ASN A 53 21.10 0.09 10.51
N LEU A 54 21.35 -0.71 9.46
CA LEU A 54 22.33 -0.37 8.42
C LEU A 54 21.97 0.91 7.65
N ASP A 55 20.68 1.14 7.36
CA ASP A 55 20.24 2.30 6.60
C ASP A 55 20.15 3.57 7.44
N LEU A 56 19.70 3.49 8.68
CA LEU A 56 19.30 4.64 9.49
C LEU A 56 19.94 4.68 10.89
N GLY A 57 20.77 3.71 11.27
CA GLY A 57 21.31 3.59 12.62
C GLY A 57 20.24 3.30 13.68
N LYS A 58 19.05 2.85 13.30
CA LYS A 58 17.97 2.58 14.25
C LYS A 58 18.38 1.52 15.27
N SER A 59 18.10 1.81 16.55
CA SER A 59 18.24 0.82 17.60
C SER A 59 17.27 -0.36 17.40
N LYS A 60 17.55 -1.49 18.05
CA LYS A 60 16.66 -2.65 18.01
C LYS A 60 15.23 -2.31 18.46
N ILE A 61 15.09 -1.40 19.43
CA ILE A 61 13.77 -0.99 19.96
C ILE A 61 13.00 -0.18 18.92
N GLU A 62 13.63 0.78 18.26
CA GLU A 62 13.01 1.59 17.22
C GLU A 62 12.63 0.76 16.00
N ALA A 63 13.49 -0.17 15.58
CA ALA A 63 13.19 -1.08 14.48
C ALA A 63 12.03 -2.04 14.82
N LEU A 64 11.98 -2.53 16.07
CA LEU A 64 10.86 -3.34 16.55
C LEU A 64 9.55 -2.56 16.61
N ALA A 65 9.58 -1.26 16.93
CA ALA A 65 8.40 -0.41 16.95
C ALA A 65 7.74 -0.35 15.56
N GLU A 66 8.51 -0.22 14.47
CA GLU A 66 7.93 -0.28 13.11
C GLU A 66 7.21 -1.61 12.84
N ILE A 67 7.84 -2.73 13.21
CA ILE A 67 7.22 -4.07 13.06
C ILE A 67 5.94 -4.18 13.87
N LEU A 68 5.96 -3.75 15.13
CA LEU A 68 4.81 -3.86 16.03
C LEU A 68 3.62 -3.03 15.56
N LEU A 69 3.86 -1.80 15.09
CA LEU A 69 2.80 -0.93 14.58
C LEU A 69 2.11 -1.52 13.33
N VAL A 70 2.86 -2.19 12.44
CA VAL A 70 2.24 -2.92 11.32
C VAL A 70 1.42 -4.12 11.81
N LYS A 71 1.92 -4.87 12.81
CA LYS A 71 1.21 -6.02 13.38
C LYS A 71 -0.07 -5.61 14.13
N GLU A 72 -0.05 -4.47 14.82
CA GLU A 72 -1.25 -3.90 15.45
C GLU A 72 -2.31 -3.57 14.40
N GLU A 73 -1.92 -2.95 13.28
CA GLU A 73 -2.83 -2.68 12.16
C GLU A 73 -3.42 -3.97 11.58
N ILE A 74 -2.58 -5.00 11.35
CA ILE A 74 -3.06 -6.31 10.88
C ILE A 74 -4.09 -6.91 11.86
N SER A 75 -3.81 -6.82 13.15
CA SER A 75 -4.68 -7.37 14.20
C SER A 75 -6.03 -6.63 14.24
N LEU A 76 -6.00 -5.30 14.16
CA LEU A 76 -7.19 -4.46 14.07
C LEU A 76 -8.04 -4.83 12.84
N VAL A 77 -7.40 -4.86 11.68
CA VAL A 77 -8.09 -5.17 10.41
C VAL A 77 -8.71 -6.57 10.46
N LYS A 78 -7.97 -7.60 10.88
CA LYS A 78 -8.51 -8.96 10.97
C LYS A 78 -9.73 -9.06 11.87
N ARG A 79 -9.78 -8.29 12.97
CA ARG A 79 -10.93 -8.25 13.88
C ARG A 79 -12.15 -7.58 13.26
N GLU A 80 -11.95 -6.46 12.57
CA GLU A 80 -13.02 -5.60 12.09
C GLU A 80 -13.47 -5.88 10.65
N LEU A 81 -12.64 -6.52 9.82
CA LEU A 81 -12.82 -6.65 8.37
C LEU A 81 -14.20 -7.24 8.00
N ARG A 82 -14.65 -8.26 8.71
CA ARG A 82 -15.95 -8.88 8.43
C ARG A 82 -17.11 -7.90 8.64
N SER A 83 -16.97 -7.00 9.61
CA SER A 83 -17.94 -5.93 9.87
C SER A 83 -17.90 -4.86 8.79
N TRP A 84 -16.69 -4.44 8.39
CA TRP A 84 -16.52 -3.41 7.35
C TRP A 84 -17.01 -3.84 5.97
N MET A 85 -16.93 -5.13 5.67
CA MET A 85 -17.38 -5.68 4.39
C MET A 85 -18.91 -5.84 4.28
N ARG A 86 -19.66 -5.67 5.39
CA ARG A 86 -21.12 -5.80 5.36
C ARG A 86 -21.76 -4.60 4.65
N PRO A 87 -22.73 -4.86 3.73
CA PRO A 87 -23.54 -3.78 3.19
C PRO A 87 -24.27 -3.02 4.30
N LYS A 88 -24.28 -1.69 4.21
CA LYS A 88 -25.01 -0.81 5.13
C LYS A 88 -26.37 -0.48 4.53
N ILE A 89 -27.45 -0.88 5.19
CA ILE A 89 -28.80 -0.48 4.80
C ILE A 89 -28.95 1.01 5.11
N VAL A 90 -29.50 1.77 4.17
CA VAL A 90 -29.76 3.19 4.28
C VAL A 90 -31.23 3.48 3.99
N ASN A 91 -31.71 4.65 4.41
CA ASN A 91 -33.10 5.04 4.19
C ASN A 91 -33.42 5.10 2.70
N THR A 92 -34.52 4.46 2.31
CA THR A 92 -35.06 4.51 0.94
C THR A 92 -36.16 5.57 0.89
N PRO A 93 -36.09 6.53 -0.05
CA PRO A 93 -37.17 7.51 -0.24
C PRO A 93 -38.51 6.81 -0.47
N ILE A 94 -39.61 7.40 0.09
CA ILE A 94 -40.94 6.76 0.10
C ILE A 94 -41.48 6.47 -1.31
N TYR A 95 -41.09 7.29 -2.29
CA TYR A 95 -41.50 7.11 -3.70
C TYR A 95 -40.79 5.96 -4.40
N LEU A 96 -39.76 5.36 -3.78
CA LEU A 96 -39.07 4.17 -4.29
C LEU A 96 -39.54 2.88 -3.62
N LEU A 97 -40.49 2.93 -2.68
CA LEU A 97 -41.04 1.71 -2.08
C LEU A 97 -41.77 0.88 -3.16
N PRO A 98 -41.62 -0.48 -3.13
CA PRO A 98 -41.06 -1.33 -2.08
C PRO A 98 -39.55 -1.65 -2.21
N LEU A 99 -38.78 -0.88 -2.93
CA LEU A 99 -37.35 -1.09 -3.08
C LEU A 99 -36.60 -0.87 -1.77
N SER A 100 -35.40 -1.41 -1.63
CA SER A 100 -34.48 -1.17 -0.51
C SER A 100 -33.15 -0.59 -1.00
N SER A 101 -32.58 0.35 -0.24
CA SER A 101 -31.30 1.01 -0.56
C SER A 101 -30.20 0.51 0.36
N LYS A 102 -29.01 0.27 -0.19
CA LYS A 102 -27.82 -0.13 0.57
C LYS A 102 -26.56 0.50 0.02
N VAL A 103 -25.58 0.73 0.88
CA VAL A 103 -24.22 1.13 0.51
C VAL A 103 -23.31 -0.09 0.59
N ILE A 104 -22.57 -0.34 -0.46
CA ILE A 104 -21.58 -1.43 -0.56
C ILE A 104 -20.23 -0.77 -0.84
N PHE A 105 -19.20 -1.19 -0.08
CA PHE A 105 -17.83 -0.75 -0.31
C PHE A 105 -17.13 -1.73 -1.25
N GLU A 106 -16.58 -1.22 -2.33
CA GLU A 106 -15.87 -2.00 -3.34
C GLU A 106 -14.41 -1.56 -3.43
N PRO A 107 -13.48 -2.45 -3.86
CA PRO A 107 -12.10 -2.06 -4.13
C PRO A 107 -12.05 -1.03 -5.27
N ILE A 108 -11.12 -0.09 -5.17
CA ILE A 108 -10.91 0.95 -6.19
C ILE A 108 -10.02 0.47 -7.35
N GLY A 109 -9.19 -0.57 -7.15
CA GLY A 109 -8.31 -1.11 -8.17
C GLY A 109 -6.86 -1.29 -7.73
N CYS A 110 -5.90 -0.86 -8.55
CA CYS A 110 -4.46 -0.94 -8.29
C CYS A 110 -3.93 0.37 -7.69
N VAL A 111 -3.30 0.28 -6.52
CA VAL A 111 -2.77 1.41 -5.76
C VAL A 111 -1.25 1.48 -5.83
N LEU A 112 -0.69 2.66 -6.12
CA LEU A 112 0.74 2.93 -5.99
C LEU A 112 1.05 3.44 -4.59
N ILE A 113 2.03 2.83 -3.88
CA ILE A 113 2.57 3.32 -2.61
C ILE A 113 4.00 3.84 -2.84
N LEU A 114 4.21 5.10 -2.56
CA LEU A 114 5.53 5.74 -2.56
C LEU A 114 5.97 5.98 -1.13
N GLY A 115 6.94 5.20 -0.64
CA GLY A 115 7.37 5.21 0.74
C GLY A 115 8.48 6.22 1.03
N PRO A 116 8.53 6.78 2.26
CA PRO A 116 9.56 7.68 2.73
C PRO A 116 10.79 6.91 3.24
N TYR A 117 11.84 7.66 3.61
CA TYR A 117 13.07 7.06 4.15
C TYR A 117 13.06 6.92 5.69
N ASN A 118 12.33 7.76 6.43
CA ASN A 118 12.41 7.85 7.90
C ASN A 118 11.80 6.65 8.64
N TYR A 119 10.72 6.09 8.14
CA TYR A 119 10.07 4.85 8.59
C TYR A 119 9.79 3.95 7.38
N PRO A 120 10.86 3.42 6.75
CA PRO A 120 10.77 2.81 5.42
C PRO A 120 9.97 1.50 5.39
N LEU A 121 9.90 0.78 6.50
CA LEU A 121 9.05 -0.40 6.63
C LEU A 121 7.60 -0.03 6.93
N LEU A 122 7.39 0.80 7.96
CA LEU A 122 6.07 1.15 8.48
C LEU A 122 5.19 1.82 7.42
N TYR A 123 5.72 2.86 6.76
CA TYR A 123 4.94 3.64 5.79
C TYR A 123 4.81 3.00 4.40
N ILE A 124 5.33 1.79 4.23
CA ILE A 124 4.98 0.91 3.11
C ILE A 124 3.96 -0.14 3.56
N LEU A 125 4.25 -0.86 4.65
CA LEU A 125 3.44 -2.03 5.01
C LEU A 125 2.12 -1.67 5.68
N LYS A 126 2.04 -0.58 6.46
CA LYS A 126 0.78 -0.18 7.09
C LYS A 126 -0.28 0.25 6.05
N PRO A 127 0.01 1.14 5.07
CA PRO A 127 -0.90 1.38 3.96
C PRO A 127 -1.22 0.12 3.16
N LEU A 128 -0.25 -0.78 2.93
CA LEU A 128 -0.47 -2.02 2.20
C LEU A 128 -1.48 -2.95 2.90
N VAL A 129 -1.44 -3.03 4.24
CA VAL A 129 -2.44 -3.76 5.04
C VAL A 129 -3.84 -3.23 4.75
N ASN A 130 -4.02 -1.90 4.72
CA ASN A 130 -5.31 -1.27 4.46
C ASN A 130 -5.76 -1.45 3.00
N ILE A 131 -4.83 -1.38 2.05
CA ILE A 131 -5.09 -1.61 0.62
C ILE A 131 -5.60 -3.03 0.39
N PHE A 132 -4.94 -4.04 0.97
CA PHE A 132 -5.38 -5.43 0.88
C PHE A 132 -6.70 -5.68 1.62
N SER A 133 -6.91 -5.02 2.77
CA SER A 133 -8.16 -5.13 3.51
C SER A 133 -9.36 -4.61 2.72
N ALA A 134 -9.15 -3.59 1.90
CA ALA A 134 -10.17 -3.05 0.99
C ALA A 134 -10.34 -3.87 -0.30
N GLY A 135 -9.49 -4.90 -0.53
CA GLY A 135 -9.56 -5.76 -1.71
C GLY A 135 -8.86 -5.19 -2.94
N ASN A 136 -7.94 -4.26 -2.76
CA ASN A 136 -7.13 -3.69 -3.83
C ASN A 136 -5.84 -4.48 -4.03
N THR A 137 -5.22 -4.32 -5.20
CA THR A 137 -3.84 -4.73 -5.49
C THR A 137 -2.90 -3.54 -5.36
N ALA A 138 -1.59 -3.78 -5.31
CA ALA A 138 -0.64 -2.69 -5.10
C ALA A 138 0.65 -2.81 -5.89
N VAL A 139 1.22 -1.64 -6.14
CA VAL A 139 2.63 -1.47 -6.51
C VAL A 139 3.30 -0.67 -5.39
N ILE A 140 4.44 -1.13 -4.88
CA ILE A 140 5.23 -0.40 -3.89
C ILE A 140 6.55 0.07 -4.47
N LYS A 141 6.94 1.29 -4.16
CA LYS A 141 8.27 1.82 -4.42
C LYS A 141 8.84 2.35 -3.10
N PRO A 142 9.70 1.57 -2.43
CA PRO A 142 10.43 2.01 -1.26
C PRO A 142 11.42 3.14 -1.60
N SER A 143 11.93 3.81 -0.57
CA SER A 143 12.87 4.91 -0.74
C SER A 143 14.27 4.42 -1.13
N GLU A 144 14.87 5.04 -2.14
CA GLU A 144 16.26 4.81 -2.54
C GLU A 144 17.28 5.21 -1.47
N LYS A 145 16.87 5.99 -0.48
CA LYS A 145 17.72 6.40 0.66
C LYS A 145 17.88 5.31 1.71
N CYS A 146 17.13 4.22 1.61
CA CYS A 146 17.19 3.07 2.50
C CYS A 146 17.43 1.78 1.69
N PRO A 147 18.59 1.61 1.06
CA PRO A 147 18.84 0.55 0.09
C PRO A 147 18.73 -0.85 0.70
N ASN A 148 19.20 -1.05 1.94
CA ASN A 148 19.13 -2.36 2.59
C ASN A 148 17.68 -2.77 2.89
N THR A 149 16.88 -1.85 3.43
CA THR A 149 15.44 -2.08 3.72
C THR A 149 14.65 -2.24 2.42
N SER A 150 14.93 -1.42 1.40
CA SER A 150 14.26 -1.47 0.10
C SER A 150 14.53 -2.79 -0.62
N ASN A 151 15.78 -3.24 -0.69
CA ASN A 151 16.17 -4.51 -1.30
C ASN A 151 15.54 -5.70 -0.57
N LEU A 152 15.49 -5.65 0.76
CA LEU A 152 14.82 -6.69 1.55
C LEU A 152 13.31 -6.73 1.25
N LEU A 153 12.63 -5.58 1.22
CA LEU A 153 11.19 -5.50 0.90
C LEU A 153 10.91 -6.05 -0.51
N ILE A 154 11.70 -5.67 -1.52
CA ILE A 154 11.56 -6.17 -2.90
C ILE A 154 11.70 -7.69 -2.92
N LYS A 155 12.76 -8.23 -2.33
CA LYS A 155 13.00 -9.67 -2.23
C LYS A 155 11.86 -10.42 -1.53
N LEU A 156 11.31 -9.85 -0.45
CA LEU A 156 10.20 -10.46 0.28
C LEU A 156 8.89 -10.36 -0.50
N THR A 157 8.65 -9.26 -1.21
CA THR A 157 7.51 -9.11 -2.11
C THR A 157 7.50 -10.21 -3.17
N ASP A 158 8.58 -10.38 -3.91
CA ASP A 158 8.71 -11.40 -4.96
C ASP A 158 8.56 -12.83 -4.41
N LYS A 159 8.94 -13.05 -3.16
CA LYS A 159 8.88 -14.37 -2.53
C LYS A 159 7.50 -14.76 -2.02
N TYR A 160 6.72 -13.80 -1.50
CA TYR A 160 5.47 -14.08 -0.78
C TYR A 160 4.21 -13.73 -1.57
N PHE A 161 4.31 -12.88 -2.58
CA PHE A 161 3.16 -12.40 -3.32
C PHE A 161 3.29 -12.73 -4.81
N SER A 162 2.16 -13.07 -5.42
CA SER A 162 2.08 -13.19 -6.88
C SER A 162 2.12 -11.81 -7.53
N HIS A 163 2.66 -11.73 -8.74
CA HIS A 163 2.80 -10.47 -9.48
C HIS A 163 1.46 -9.88 -9.96
N ASP A 164 0.36 -10.61 -9.82
CA ASP A 164 -1.00 -10.11 -10.00
C ASP A 164 -1.62 -9.50 -8.72
N THR A 165 -0.88 -9.52 -7.61
CA THR A 165 -1.33 -9.04 -6.29
C THR A 165 -0.48 -7.90 -5.77
N LEU A 166 0.84 -8.04 -5.80
CA LEU A 166 1.80 -7.05 -5.31
C LEU A 166 3.08 -7.08 -6.14
N ILE A 167 3.52 -5.89 -6.55
CA ILE A 167 4.81 -5.71 -7.23
C ILE A 167 5.62 -4.65 -6.48
N ALA A 168 6.91 -4.87 -6.34
CA ALA A 168 7.84 -3.89 -5.78
C ALA A 168 8.82 -3.40 -6.86
N TYR A 169 9.04 -2.09 -6.93
CA TYR A 169 10.02 -1.49 -7.82
C TYR A 169 11.13 -0.81 -7.05
N GLU A 170 12.36 -1.08 -7.49
CA GLU A 170 13.54 -0.33 -7.12
C GLU A 170 13.68 0.90 -8.04
N GLY A 171 14.32 1.95 -7.56
CA GLY A 171 14.66 3.10 -8.38
C GLY A 171 14.71 4.40 -7.60
N ASP A 172 15.25 5.42 -8.26
CA ASP A 172 15.37 6.78 -7.75
C ASP A 172 14.08 7.61 -7.95
N TYR A 173 14.20 8.93 -7.79
CA TYR A 173 13.08 9.85 -8.01
C TYR A 173 12.55 9.84 -9.45
N LYS A 174 13.39 9.51 -10.45
CA LYS A 174 12.96 9.43 -11.86
C LYS A 174 12.03 8.24 -12.08
N GLU A 175 12.34 7.11 -11.44
CA GLU A 175 11.47 5.93 -11.45
C GLU A 175 10.14 6.20 -10.71
N ALA A 176 10.19 6.93 -9.58
CA ALA A 176 8.99 7.38 -8.88
C ALA A 176 8.11 8.30 -9.78
N GLU A 177 8.72 9.22 -10.52
CA GLU A 177 8.02 10.10 -11.45
C GLU A 177 7.36 9.33 -12.60
N LYS A 178 8.08 8.36 -13.20
CA LYS A 178 7.54 7.49 -14.24
C LYS A 178 6.36 6.66 -13.72
N LEU A 179 6.50 6.01 -12.56
CA LEU A 179 5.41 5.27 -11.94
C LEU A 179 4.22 6.17 -11.64
N THR A 180 4.44 7.36 -11.10
CA THR A 180 3.36 8.32 -10.80
C THR A 180 2.60 8.74 -12.06
N SER A 181 3.24 8.71 -13.24
CA SER A 181 2.62 9.04 -14.52
C SER A 181 1.81 7.90 -15.14
N GLU A 182 1.89 6.70 -14.61
CA GLU A 182 1.10 5.55 -15.06
C GLU A 182 -0.35 5.64 -14.58
N ASN A 183 -1.23 4.87 -15.20
CA ASN A 183 -2.66 4.89 -14.89
C ASN A 183 -2.99 3.99 -13.68
N PHE A 184 -2.70 4.47 -12.48
CA PHE A 184 -3.16 3.86 -11.23
C PHE A 184 -4.57 4.33 -10.86
N ASP A 185 -5.27 3.55 -10.04
CA ASP A 185 -6.59 3.92 -9.53
C ASP A 185 -6.50 4.77 -8.25
N HIS A 186 -5.34 4.76 -7.60
CA HIS A 186 -5.01 5.63 -6.46
C HIS A 186 -3.49 5.70 -6.25
N ILE A 187 -3.00 6.82 -5.71
CA ILE A 187 -1.60 6.98 -5.28
C ILE A 187 -1.58 7.35 -3.81
N PHE A 188 -0.84 6.58 -3.01
CA PHE A 188 -0.54 6.87 -1.62
C PHE A 188 0.92 7.31 -1.50
N PHE A 189 1.14 8.50 -0.99
CA PHE A 189 2.48 9.08 -0.84
C PHE A 189 2.71 9.59 0.58
N THR A 190 3.86 9.25 1.16
CA THR A 190 4.35 9.82 2.42
C THR A 190 5.68 10.52 2.18
N GLY A 191 5.78 11.81 2.54
CA GLY A 191 7.01 12.57 2.36
C GLY A 191 6.84 14.09 2.49
N SER A 192 7.73 14.85 1.82
CA SER A 192 7.71 16.31 1.89
C SER A 192 6.56 16.93 1.12
N SER A 193 6.05 18.08 1.60
CA SER A 193 5.02 18.86 0.90
C SER A 193 5.43 19.27 -0.52
N LYS A 194 6.74 19.54 -0.75
CA LYS A 194 7.27 19.85 -2.07
C LYS A 194 7.08 18.70 -3.04
N THR A 195 7.42 17.48 -2.63
CA THR A 195 7.27 16.27 -3.45
C THR A 195 5.79 15.91 -3.62
N GLY A 196 4.97 16.05 -2.56
CA GLY A 196 3.53 15.80 -2.63
C GLY A 196 2.83 16.67 -3.68
N LYS A 197 3.18 17.97 -3.76
CA LYS A 197 2.66 18.88 -4.81
C LYS A 197 3.04 18.40 -6.22
N LEU A 198 4.26 17.88 -6.41
CA LEU A 198 4.70 17.34 -7.70
C LEU A 198 3.91 16.09 -8.08
N ILE A 199 3.76 15.15 -7.14
CA ILE A 199 2.97 13.92 -7.35
C ILE A 199 1.53 14.27 -7.72
N MET A 200 0.90 15.15 -6.97
CA MET A 200 -0.46 15.62 -7.25
C MET A 200 -0.59 16.23 -8.66
N LYS A 201 0.39 17.03 -9.07
CA LYS A 201 0.42 17.62 -10.43
C LYS A 201 0.55 16.56 -11.52
N ILE A 202 1.34 15.51 -11.30
CA ILE A 202 1.52 14.43 -12.28
C ILE A 202 0.25 13.56 -12.31
N ALA A 203 -0.27 13.15 -11.16
CA ALA A 203 -1.47 12.33 -11.02
C ALA A 203 -2.71 12.99 -11.65
N ALA A 204 -2.82 14.33 -11.58
CA ALA A 204 -3.92 15.08 -12.17
C ALA A 204 -4.06 14.90 -13.69
N LYS A 205 -2.98 14.53 -14.40
CA LYS A 205 -3.04 14.28 -15.86
C LYS A 205 -3.92 13.08 -16.20
N ASN A 206 -3.98 12.09 -15.29
CA ASN A 206 -4.77 10.88 -15.44
C ASN A 206 -6.03 10.90 -14.55
N LEU A 207 -6.30 12.03 -13.87
CA LEU A 207 -7.36 12.15 -12.86
C LEU A 207 -7.23 11.13 -11.72
N THR A 208 -6.01 10.65 -11.46
CA THR A 208 -5.74 9.68 -10.40
C THR A 208 -5.87 10.34 -9.03
N PRO A 209 -6.76 9.86 -8.14
CA PRO A 209 -6.85 10.34 -6.76
C PRO A 209 -5.56 10.10 -5.99
N VAL A 210 -5.23 11.02 -5.06
CA VAL A 210 -4.03 10.92 -4.25
C VAL A 210 -4.35 11.07 -2.76
N THR A 211 -3.69 10.25 -1.92
CA THR A 211 -3.58 10.47 -0.47
C THR A 211 -2.17 10.90 -0.16
N LEU A 212 -2.02 12.07 0.46
CA LEU A 212 -0.74 12.67 0.77
C LEU A 212 -0.56 12.77 2.29
N GLU A 213 0.36 11.97 2.84
CA GLU A 213 0.81 12.07 4.22
C GLU A 213 2.07 12.94 4.26
N LEU A 214 1.91 14.20 4.65
CA LEU A 214 2.95 15.22 4.53
C LEU A 214 3.49 15.62 5.88
N SER A 215 4.70 16.22 5.87
CA SER A 215 5.30 16.79 7.07
C SER A 215 4.49 17.98 7.60
N GLY A 216 4.41 18.07 8.92
CA GLY A 216 3.85 19.22 9.65
C GLY A 216 4.91 19.89 10.51
N THR A 217 4.58 21.04 11.07
CA THR A 217 5.34 21.75 12.08
C THR A 217 4.57 21.72 13.39
N ASN A 218 4.76 20.67 14.18
CA ASN A 218 4.13 20.59 15.51
C ASN A 218 5.03 21.36 16.50
N PRO A 219 4.50 22.37 17.22
CA PRO A 219 5.28 23.05 18.25
C PRO A 219 5.53 22.08 19.41
N VAL A 220 6.78 22.07 19.90
CA VAL A 220 7.16 21.42 21.15
C VAL A 220 7.31 22.55 22.17
N VAL A 221 6.49 22.52 23.23
CA VAL A 221 6.50 23.47 24.34
C VAL A 221 7.12 22.82 25.56
#